data_a5154ff7249600d616ab5948c33ec2f5
#
_entry.id   a5154ff7249600d616ab5948c33ec2f5
#
_cell.length_a   1.000
_cell.length_b   1.000
_cell.length_c   1.000
_cell.angle_alpha   90.00
_cell.angle_beta   90.00
_cell.angle_gamma   90.00
#
_symmetry.space_group_name_H-M   'P 1'
#
loop_
_entity.id
_entity.type
_entity.pdbx_description
1 polymer ?
#
loop_
_entity_poly.entity_id
_entity_poly.type
_entity_poly.pdbx_seq_one_letter_code
_entity_poly.pdbx_strand_id
1 'polypeptide(L)'
;LRSRGLGDVYKRQVKKLSTLAKDSHFELSDGKETLSLQYECAIKGDTYDEIYNNLLSAFSTSVERDRALMYTSQGPHRDDIKIILNDVDARKFASQGQQRSVSLSVKIAELTLFKNETGEAPILLLDDVLSELDVARREKLIELANRTQTVITCTEFDVKPLNLSKLYVVKNGTVAEKR
;
A
#
# COMPACT_ATOMS: atom_id res chain seq x y z
N LEU A 1 25.03 -19.70 3.52
CA LEU A 1 23.93 -19.77 4.46
C LEU A 1 22.70 -19.07 3.94
N ARG A 2 21.74 -19.87 3.47
CA ARG A 2 20.36 -19.61 3.80
C ARG A 2 19.71 -18.45 3.08
N SER A 3 19.49 -18.61 1.78
CA SER A 3 18.40 -17.93 1.08
C SER A 3 17.01 -18.53 1.44
N ARG A 4 16.85 -19.00 2.67
CA ARG A 4 15.50 -19.18 3.26
C ARG A 4 14.78 -17.83 3.34
N GLY A 5 15.29 -16.89 2.63
CA GLY A 5 15.03 -15.64 3.23
C GLY A 5 14.16 -14.73 2.40
N LEU A 6 14.45 -14.42 1.18
CA LEU A 6 13.80 -13.26 0.57
C LEU A 6 12.30 -13.51 0.32
N GLY A 7 11.94 -14.61 -0.30
CA GLY A 7 10.54 -14.95 -0.55
C GLY A 7 9.73 -15.18 0.73
N ASP A 8 10.30 -15.86 1.73
CA ASP A 8 9.62 -16.08 3.02
C ASP A 8 9.52 -14.80 3.85
N VAL A 9 10.50 -13.91 3.75
CA VAL A 9 10.44 -12.57 4.38
C VAL A 9 9.32 -11.77 3.74
N TYR A 10 9.26 -11.69 2.41
CA TYR A 10 8.21 -10.96 1.70
C TYR A 10 6.83 -11.55 1.95
N LYS A 11 6.67 -12.88 1.90
CA LYS A 11 5.39 -13.53 2.25
C LYS A 11 4.90 -13.14 3.65
N ARG A 12 5.80 -13.14 4.64
CA ARG A 12 5.46 -12.74 6.02
C ARG A 12 5.11 -11.27 6.12
N GLN A 13 5.87 -10.40 5.43
CA GLN A 13 5.59 -8.96 5.41
C GLN A 13 4.25 -8.67 4.75
N VAL A 14 3.97 -9.26 3.58
CA VAL A 14 2.68 -9.11 2.89
C VAL A 14 1.53 -9.65 3.75
N LYS A 15 1.71 -10.75 4.47
CA LYS A 15 0.69 -11.28 5.38
C LYS A 15 0.40 -10.31 6.53
N LYS A 16 1.42 -9.74 7.17
CA LYS A 16 1.25 -8.71 8.21
C LYS A 16 0.54 -7.48 7.64
N LEU A 17 1.01 -6.97 6.50
CA LEU A 17 0.42 -5.82 5.82
C LEU A 17 -1.03 -6.10 5.42
N SER A 18 -1.34 -7.29 4.93
CA SER A 18 -2.71 -7.69 4.53
C SER A 18 -3.69 -7.64 5.71
N THR A 19 -3.27 -8.08 6.89
CA THR A 19 -4.12 -8.00 8.08
C THR A 19 -4.42 -6.55 8.44
N LEU A 20 -3.40 -5.70 8.51
CA LEU A 20 -3.56 -4.28 8.82
C LEU A 20 -4.35 -3.52 7.74
N ALA A 21 -4.10 -3.84 6.46
CA ALA A 21 -4.82 -3.23 5.34
C ALA A 21 -6.30 -3.62 5.32
N LYS A 22 -6.62 -4.86 5.68
CA LYS A 22 -8.00 -5.32 5.86
C LYS A 22 -8.73 -4.48 6.92
N ASP A 23 -8.12 -4.30 8.08
CA ASP A 23 -8.73 -3.55 9.18
C ASP A 23 -8.90 -2.07 8.80
N SER A 24 -7.87 -1.44 8.22
CA SER A 24 -7.94 -0.05 7.74
C SER A 24 -8.99 0.14 6.65
N HIS A 25 -9.12 -0.82 5.74
CA HIS A 25 -10.12 -0.76 4.67
C HIS A 25 -11.53 -0.97 5.18
N PHE A 26 -11.70 -1.87 6.14
CA PHE A 26 -12.97 -2.09 6.80
C PHE A 26 -13.47 -0.82 7.49
N GLU A 27 -12.59 -0.12 8.22
CA GLU A 27 -12.92 1.19 8.81
C GLU A 27 -13.26 2.24 7.74
N LEU A 28 -12.47 2.33 6.66
CA LEU A 28 -12.65 3.33 5.59
C LEU A 28 -13.90 3.11 4.76
N SER A 29 -14.33 1.85 4.60
CA SER A 29 -15.53 1.46 3.82
C SER A 29 -16.80 1.30 4.65
N ASP A 30 -16.79 1.66 5.95
CA ASP A 30 -17.88 1.40 6.90
C ASP A 30 -18.30 -0.08 6.93
N GLY A 31 -17.34 -0.98 6.87
CA GLY A 31 -17.56 -2.42 6.92
C GLY A 31 -18.17 -3.04 5.66
N LYS A 32 -18.29 -2.28 4.57
CA LYS A 32 -18.96 -2.73 3.35
C LYS A 32 -18.08 -3.53 2.41
N GLU A 33 -16.76 -3.39 2.54
CA GLU A 33 -15.79 -3.98 1.63
C GLU A 33 -14.74 -4.76 2.41
N THR A 34 -14.30 -5.89 1.85
CA THR A 34 -13.26 -6.73 2.42
C THR A 34 -12.04 -6.71 1.53
N LEU A 35 -10.89 -6.27 2.09
CA LEU A 35 -9.62 -6.21 1.39
C LEU A 35 -8.70 -7.35 1.85
N SER A 36 -7.99 -7.97 0.91
CA SER A 36 -6.85 -8.84 1.21
C SER A 36 -5.72 -8.64 0.21
N LEU A 37 -4.49 -8.80 0.70
CA LEU A 37 -3.28 -8.76 -0.10
C LEU A 37 -2.66 -10.15 -0.12
N GLN A 38 -2.28 -10.62 -1.30
CA GLN A 38 -1.66 -11.94 -1.50
C GLN A 38 -0.33 -11.78 -2.21
N TYR A 39 0.72 -12.37 -1.68
CA TYR A 39 2.02 -12.41 -2.34
C TYR A 39 1.95 -13.34 -3.55
N GLU A 40 2.27 -12.83 -4.72
CA GLU A 40 2.30 -13.57 -5.98
C GLU A 40 3.74 -13.76 -6.42
N CYS A 41 4.25 -14.98 -6.23
CA CYS A 41 5.59 -15.34 -6.62
C CYS A 41 5.62 -15.67 -8.12
N ALA A 42 6.56 -15.08 -8.84
CA ALA A 42 6.76 -15.35 -10.27
C ALA A 42 7.26 -16.80 -10.51
N ILE A 43 8.06 -17.31 -9.58
CA ILE A 43 8.58 -18.71 -9.62
C ILE A 43 7.73 -19.56 -8.69
N LYS A 44 6.98 -20.49 -9.25
CA LYS A 44 6.09 -21.39 -8.51
C LYS A 44 6.85 -22.60 -7.98
N GLY A 45 6.38 -23.16 -6.88
CA GLY A 45 6.84 -24.38 -6.25
C GLY A 45 6.29 -24.48 -4.83
N ASP A 46 6.02 -25.70 -4.38
CA ASP A 46 5.47 -25.98 -3.04
C ASP A 46 6.60 -26.24 -2.03
N THR A 47 7.76 -26.68 -2.52
CA THR A 47 8.94 -26.94 -1.71
C THR A 47 10.11 -26.03 -2.10
N TYR A 48 11.09 -25.92 -1.20
CA TYR A 48 12.31 -25.17 -1.47
C TYR A 48 13.07 -25.71 -2.70
N ASP A 49 13.19 -27.02 -2.80
CA ASP A 49 13.92 -27.67 -3.90
C ASP A 49 13.22 -27.45 -5.25
N GLU A 50 11.90 -27.48 -5.28
CA GLU A 50 11.13 -27.13 -6.47
C GLU A 50 11.33 -25.68 -6.88
N ILE A 51 11.21 -24.73 -5.94
CA ILE A 51 11.44 -23.31 -6.22
C ILE A 51 12.87 -23.09 -6.72
N TYR A 52 13.86 -23.72 -6.09
CA TYR A 52 15.26 -23.61 -6.49
C TYR A 52 15.49 -24.14 -7.90
N ASN A 53 15.00 -25.36 -8.21
CA ASN A 53 15.16 -25.96 -9.52
C ASN A 53 14.41 -25.18 -10.61
N ASN A 54 13.20 -24.70 -10.32
CA ASN A 54 12.42 -23.89 -11.24
C ASN A 54 13.09 -22.54 -11.51
N LEU A 55 13.70 -21.92 -10.50
CA LEU A 55 14.46 -20.68 -10.65
C LEU A 55 15.73 -20.91 -11.50
N LEU A 56 16.49 -21.99 -11.24
CA LEU A 56 17.65 -22.34 -12.07
C LEU A 56 17.27 -22.60 -13.52
N SER A 57 16.18 -23.32 -13.76
CA SER A 57 15.66 -23.58 -15.09
C SER A 57 15.24 -22.26 -15.77
N ALA A 58 14.52 -21.37 -15.05
CA ALA A 58 14.12 -20.07 -15.57
C ALA A 58 15.32 -19.19 -15.93
N PHE A 59 16.36 -19.17 -15.10
CA PHE A 59 17.61 -18.45 -15.43
C PHE A 59 18.28 -19.03 -16.67
N SER A 60 18.42 -20.35 -16.75
CA SER A 60 19.07 -21.01 -17.89
C SER A 60 18.36 -20.72 -19.21
N THR A 61 17.03 -20.67 -19.21
CA THR A 61 16.23 -20.38 -20.41
C THR A 61 16.19 -18.92 -20.77
N SER A 62 16.43 -18.00 -19.82
CA SER A 62 16.36 -16.55 -20.05
C SER A 62 17.69 -15.89 -20.36
N VAL A 63 18.83 -16.58 -20.24
CA VAL A 63 20.19 -16.00 -20.35
C VAL A 63 20.40 -15.17 -21.63
N GLU A 64 20.07 -15.72 -22.78
CA GLU A 64 20.26 -15.03 -24.07
C GLU A 64 19.40 -13.75 -24.16
N ARG A 65 18.15 -13.87 -23.73
CA ARG A 65 17.21 -12.74 -23.69
C ARG A 65 17.67 -11.67 -22.69
N ASP A 66 18.09 -12.07 -21.50
CA ASP A 66 18.52 -11.18 -20.43
C ASP A 66 19.80 -10.43 -20.84
N ARG A 67 20.72 -11.10 -21.53
CA ARG A 67 21.90 -10.47 -22.11
C ARG A 67 21.54 -9.42 -23.16
N ALA A 68 20.60 -9.75 -24.07
CA ALA A 68 20.14 -8.81 -25.09
C ALA A 68 19.44 -7.59 -24.51
N LEU A 69 18.67 -7.78 -23.43
CA LEU A 69 17.90 -6.72 -22.76
C LEU A 69 18.68 -5.98 -21.67
N MET A 70 19.88 -6.44 -21.33
CA MET A 70 20.74 -5.87 -20.27
C MET A 70 20.10 -5.82 -18.90
N TYR A 71 19.13 -6.72 -18.61
CA TYR A 71 18.53 -6.87 -17.28
C TYR A 71 18.04 -8.32 -17.04
N THR A 72 17.97 -8.74 -15.78
CA THR A 72 17.46 -10.07 -15.39
C THR A 72 15.94 -10.09 -15.42
N SER A 73 15.34 -10.98 -16.22
CA SER A 73 13.89 -11.09 -16.40
C SER A 73 13.22 -12.04 -15.40
N GLN A 74 14.01 -12.78 -14.64
CA GLN A 74 13.52 -13.76 -13.65
C GLN A 74 14.01 -13.43 -12.24
N GLY A 75 13.23 -13.78 -11.22
CA GLY A 75 13.65 -13.63 -9.81
C GLY A 75 12.66 -12.84 -8.95
N PRO A 76 12.95 -12.68 -7.64
CA PRO A 76 12.04 -12.06 -6.67
C PRO A 76 11.62 -10.62 -7.00
N HIS A 77 12.40 -9.89 -7.80
CA HIS A 77 12.06 -8.55 -8.27
C HIS A 77 10.91 -8.54 -9.29
N ARG A 78 10.45 -9.71 -9.72
CA ARG A 78 9.26 -9.92 -10.58
C ARG A 78 8.04 -10.40 -9.81
N ASP A 79 8.21 -10.63 -8.53
CA ASP A 79 7.08 -10.97 -7.67
C ASP A 79 6.16 -9.76 -7.52
N ASP A 80 4.89 -10.01 -7.26
CA ASP A 80 3.87 -8.97 -7.16
C ASP A 80 2.99 -9.19 -5.92
N ILE A 81 2.17 -8.20 -5.63
CA ILE A 81 1.12 -8.28 -4.62
C ILE A 81 -0.21 -8.23 -5.33
N LYS A 82 -0.94 -9.34 -5.29
CA LYS A 82 -2.32 -9.39 -5.77
C LYS A 82 -3.23 -8.74 -4.74
N ILE A 83 -4.02 -7.79 -5.18
CA ILE A 83 -4.98 -7.04 -4.36
C ILE A 83 -6.36 -7.59 -4.64
N ILE A 84 -7.01 -8.16 -3.64
CA ILE A 84 -8.34 -8.75 -3.72
C ILE A 84 -9.31 -7.89 -2.91
N LEU A 85 -10.37 -7.43 -3.56
CA LEU A 85 -11.45 -6.66 -2.96
C LEU A 85 -12.76 -7.42 -3.18
N ASN A 86 -13.46 -7.79 -2.11
CA ASN A 86 -14.70 -8.57 -2.18
C ASN A 86 -14.54 -9.80 -3.10
N ASP A 87 -13.48 -10.58 -2.88
CA ASP A 87 -13.13 -11.81 -3.60
C ASP A 87 -12.79 -11.66 -5.10
N VAL A 88 -12.66 -10.43 -5.62
CA VAL A 88 -12.25 -10.17 -7.00
C VAL A 88 -10.95 -9.38 -7.07
N ASP A 89 -10.22 -9.51 -8.18
CA ASP A 89 -8.99 -8.75 -8.43
C ASP A 89 -9.29 -7.25 -8.56
N ALA A 90 -8.84 -6.47 -7.58
CA ALA A 90 -9.10 -5.03 -7.51
C ALA A 90 -8.51 -4.25 -8.69
N ARG A 91 -7.38 -4.68 -9.25
CA ARG A 91 -6.77 -4.01 -10.41
C ARG A 91 -7.64 -4.09 -11.66
N LYS A 92 -8.45 -5.17 -11.79
CA LYS A 92 -9.26 -5.43 -12.97
C LYS A 92 -10.71 -5.00 -12.82
N PHE A 93 -11.26 -5.12 -11.62
CA PHE A 93 -12.71 -5.04 -11.41
C PHE A 93 -13.14 -3.94 -10.44
N ALA A 94 -12.24 -3.37 -9.65
CA ALA A 94 -12.60 -2.29 -8.74
C ALA A 94 -12.83 -0.97 -9.49
N SER A 95 -13.83 -0.21 -9.06
CA SER A 95 -14.03 1.17 -9.51
C SER A 95 -12.86 2.07 -9.14
N GLN A 96 -12.72 3.22 -9.79
CA GLN A 96 -11.65 4.18 -9.46
C GLN A 96 -11.69 4.59 -7.98
N GLY A 97 -12.89 4.86 -7.44
CA GLY A 97 -13.06 5.20 -6.03
C GLY A 97 -12.62 4.06 -5.09
N GLN A 98 -12.92 2.81 -5.44
CA GLN A 98 -12.47 1.64 -4.69
C GLN A 98 -10.94 1.48 -4.76
N GLN A 99 -10.33 1.63 -5.93
CA GLN A 99 -8.87 1.55 -6.09
C GLN A 99 -8.16 2.61 -5.25
N ARG A 100 -8.68 3.84 -5.19
CA ARG A 100 -8.17 4.92 -4.34
C ARG A 100 -8.28 4.58 -2.86
N SER A 101 -9.45 4.07 -2.44
CA SER A 101 -9.66 3.64 -1.04
C SER A 101 -8.73 2.50 -0.65
N VAL A 102 -8.52 1.53 -1.55
CA VAL A 102 -7.56 0.42 -1.34
C VAL A 102 -6.14 0.95 -1.18
N SER A 103 -5.68 1.83 -2.08
CA SER A 103 -4.34 2.44 -1.99
C SER A 103 -4.14 3.16 -0.67
N LEU A 104 -5.15 3.92 -0.24
CA LEU A 104 -5.12 4.64 1.02
C LEU A 104 -5.10 3.70 2.23
N SER A 105 -5.90 2.64 2.20
CA SER A 105 -5.92 1.62 3.26
C SER A 105 -4.58 0.92 3.42
N VAL A 106 -3.93 0.60 2.31
CA VAL A 106 -2.57 0.02 2.31
C VAL A 106 -1.56 1.01 2.89
N LYS A 107 -1.66 2.29 2.54
CA LYS A 107 -0.78 3.34 3.09
C LYS A 107 -0.95 3.51 4.60
N ILE A 108 -2.18 3.51 5.11
CA ILE A 108 -2.47 3.55 6.56
C ILE A 108 -1.93 2.29 7.25
N ALA A 109 -2.08 1.12 6.62
CA ALA A 109 -1.52 -0.13 7.13
C ALA A 109 0.01 -0.10 7.21
N GLU A 110 0.69 0.50 6.22
CA GLU A 110 2.15 0.71 6.26
C GLU A 110 2.58 1.55 7.46
N LEU A 111 1.86 2.63 7.79
CA LEU A 111 2.14 3.45 8.97
C LEU A 111 2.04 2.64 10.25
N THR A 112 0.98 1.85 10.37
CA THR A 112 0.76 0.99 11.54
C THR A 112 1.83 -0.08 11.64
N LEU A 113 2.20 -0.69 10.52
CA LEU A 113 3.27 -1.69 10.45
C LEU A 113 4.61 -1.07 10.88
N PHE A 114 4.94 0.10 10.35
CA PHE A 114 6.17 0.81 10.69
C PHE A 114 6.24 1.12 12.19
N LYS A 115 5.16 1.68 12.75
CA LYS A 115 5.07 1.97 14.19
C LYS A 115 5.24 0.71 15.05
N ASN A 116 4.65 -0.42 14.63
CA ASN A 116 4.77 -1.68 15.35
C ASN A 116 6.19 -2.27 15.31
N GLU A 117 6.92 -2.07 14.23
CA GLU A 117 8.28 -2.63 14.05
C GLU A 117 9.36 -1.71 14.66
N THR A 118 9.17 -0.40 14.66
CA THR A 118 10.19 0.57 15.12
C THR A 118 9.88 1.19 16.48
N GLY A 119 8.63 1.15 16.93
CA GLY A 119 8.15 1.89 18.11
C GLY A 119 7.93 3.38 17.87
N GLU A 120 8.26 3.91 16.69
CA GLU A 120 8.13 5.32 16.34
C GLU A 120 6.96 5.55 15.40
N ALA A 121 6.18 6.61 15.65
CA ALA A 121 5.09 7.00 14.74
C ALA A 121 5.66 7.81 13.56
N PRO A 122 5.49 7.34 12.31
CA PRO A 122 5.92 8.09 11.14
C PRO A 122 5.00 9.30 10.89
N ILE A 123 5.50 10.27 10.11
CA ILE A 123 4.70 11.39 9.63
C ILE A 123 3.95 10.95 8.36
N LEU A 124 2.63 11.13 8.33
CA LEU A 124 1.81 10.87 7.16
C LEU A 124 1.72 12.12 6.29
N LEU A 125 2.08 11.99 5.01
CA LEU A 125 1.93 13.04 4.01
C LEU A 125 0.84 12.64 3.02
N LEU A 126 -0.23 13.44 2.93
CA LEU A 126 -1.36 13.24 2.03
C LEU A 126 -1.44 14.41 1.06
N ASP A 127 -1.09 14.17 -0.20
CA ASP A 127 -1.07 15.19 -1.24
C ASP A 127 -2.31 15.07 -2.13
N ASP A 128 -3.19 16.08 -2.06
CA ASP A 128 -4.47 16.24 -2.78
C ASP A 128 -5.43 15.03 -2.72
N VAL A 129 -5.30 14.18 -1.70
CA VAL A 129 -6.10 12.94 -1.59
C VAL A 129 -7.57 13.22 -1.32
N LEU A 130 -7.87 14.35 -0.64
CA LEU A 130 -9.25 14.69 -0.25
C LEU A 130 -10.16 15.00 -1.44
N SER A 131 -9.62 15.58 -2.52
CA SER A 131 -10.38 15.91 -3.74
C SER A 131 -10.92 14.66 -4.44
N GLU A 132 -10.30 13.51 -4.21
CA GLU A 132 -10.58 12.25 -4.89
C GLU A 132 -11.55 11.33 -4.14
N LEU A 133 -11.97 11.71 -2.93
CA LEU A 133 -12.82 10.92 -2.06
C LEU A 133 -14.21 11.55 -1.90
N ASP A 134 -15.22 10.71 -1.72
CA ASP A 134 -16.54 11.16 -1.27
C ASP A 134 -16.48 11.65 0.20
N VAL A 135 -17.54 12.36 0.63
CA VAL A 135 -17.59 13.02 1.93
C VAL A 135 -17.38 12.03 3.08
N ALA A 136 -18.02 10.86 3.04
CA ALA A 136 -17.93 9.89 4.12
C ALA A 136 -16.50 9.32 4.25
N ARG A 137 -15.85 9.01 3.13
CA ARG A 137 -14.47 8.53 3.10
C ARG A 137 -13.47 9.62 3.52
N ARG A 138 -13.72 10.90 3.19
CA ARG A 138 -12.89 12.03 3.68
C ARG A 138 -12.92 12.13 5.19
N GLU A 139 -14.11 12.06 5.80
CA GLU A 139 -14.27 12.12 7.25
C GLU A 139 -13.51 10.98 7.94
N LYS A 140 -13.66 9.77 7.43
CA LYS A 140 -12.94 8.59 7.93
C LYS A 140 -11.43 8.70 7.77
N LEU A 141 -10.95 9.20 6.62
CA LEU A 141 -9.53 9.42 6.42
C LEU A 141 -8.97 10.40 7.44
N ILE A 142 -9.66 11.50 7.70
CA ILE A 142 -9.22 12.51 8.68
C ILE A 142 -9.20 11.92 10.09
N GLU A 143 -10.20 11.12 10.46
CA GLU A 143 -10.22 10.40 11.73
C GLU A 143 -9.02 9.47 11.87
N LEU A 144 -8.69 8.70 10.84
CA LEU A 144 -7.53 7.81 10.82
C LEU A 144 -6.21 8.58 10.84
N ALA A 145 -6.14 9.69 10.10
CA ALA A 145 -4.97 10.56 10.04
C ALA A 145 -4.64 11.23 11.39
N ASN A 146 -5.65 11.49 12.23
CA ASN A 146 -5.46 12.03 13.57
C ASN A 146 -4.72 11.08 14.54
N ARG A 147 -4.50 9.83 14.14
CA ARG A 147 -3.73 8.85 14.96
C ARG A 147 -2.22 9.05 14.88
N THR A 148 -1.74 9.90 13.96
CA THR A 148 -0.33 10.23 13.79
C THR A 148 -0.17 11.69 13.35
N GLN A 149 1.05 12.23 13.40
CA GLN A 149 1.32 13.54 12.83
C GLN A 149 1.10 13.50 11.31
N THR A 150 0.17 14.32 10.82
CA THR A 150 -0.24 14.30 9.41
C THR A 150 -0.15 15.70 8.80
N VAL A 151 0.33 15.77 7.57
CA VAL A 151 0.28 16.97 6.72
C VAL A 151 -0.59 16.64 5.51
N ILE A 152 -1.62 17.45 5.29
CA ILE A 152 -2.57 17.25 4.18
C ILE A 152 -2.53 18.49 3.31
N THR A 153 -2.34 18.31 1.99
CA THR A 153 -2.56 19.38 1.00
C THR A 153 -3.92 19.18 0.33
N CYS A 154 -4.62 20.24 0.04
CA CYS A 154 -5.87 20.22 -0.71
C CYS A 154 -6.16 21.60 -1.33
N THR A 155 -6.93 21.63 -2.41
CA THR A 155 -7.35 22.87 -3.09
C THR A 155 -8.57 23.48 -2.41
N GLU A 156 -9.50 22.66 -1.94
CA GLU A 156 -10.71 23.06 -1.24
C GLU A 156 -10.84 22.28 0.06
N PHE A 157 -11.14 22.98 1.14
CA PHE A 157 -11.29 22.38 2.46
C PHE A 157 -12.71 22.62 2.98
N ASP A 158 -13.60 21.69 2.69
CA ASP A 158 -15.02 21.72 3.10
C ASP A 158 -15.34 20.71 4.23
N VAL A 159 -14.32 20.20 4.89
CA VAL A 159 -14.51 19.30 6.03
C VAL A 159 -14.44 20.11 7.31
N LYS A 160 -15.47 20.01 8.15
CA LYS A 160 -15.42 20.60 9.50
C LYS A 160 -14.16 20.11 10.19
N PRO A 161 -13.29 21.00 10.69
CA PRO A 161 -12.00 20.58 11.24
C PRO A 161 -12.22 19.73 12.49
N LEU A 162 -12.03 18.43 12.34
CA LEU A 162 -11.87 17.52 13.46
C LEU A 162 -10.48 17.76 14.04
N ASN A 163 -10.39 18.60 15.08
CA ASN A 163 -9.15 18.83 15.84
C ASN A 163 -7.90 19.16 15.03
N LEU A 164 -8.00 19.97 13.97
CA LEU A 164 -6.83 20.47 13.26
C LEU A 164 -5.98 21.33 14.18
N SER A 165 -4.72 20.96 14.35
CA SER A 165 -3.78 21.75 15.13
C SER A 165 -3.50 23.08 14.45
N LYS A 166 -3.36 23.08 13.10
CA LYS A 166 -3.01 24.25 12.30
C LYS A 166 -3.54 24.14 10.87
N LEU A 167 -3.99 25.27 10.34
CA LEU A 167 -4.38 25.42 8.94
C LEU A 167 -3.48 26.46 8.29
N TYR A 168 -2.89 26.12 7.17
CA TYR A 168 -2.06 27.02 6.38
C TYR A 168 -2.71 27.29 5.03
N VAL A 169 -2.66 28.54 4.57
CA VAL A 169 -3.09 28.94 3.23
C VAL A 169 -1.87 29.30 2.41
N VAL A 170 -1.76 28.69 1.23
CA VAL A 170 -0.71 28.99 0.25
C VAL A 170 -1.30 29.90 -0.81
N LYS A 171 -0.76 31.13 -0.95
CA LYS A 171 -1.20 32.10 -1.96
C LYS A 171 0.01 32.84 -2.53
N ASN A 172 0.13 32.86 -3.85
CA ASN A 172 1.22 33.55 -4.55
C ASN A 172 2.63 33.18 -4.04
N GLY A 173 2.86 31.87 -3.77
CA GLY A 173 4.15 31.39 -3.26
C GLY A 173 4.42 31.69 -1.78
N THR A 174 3.45 32.26 -1.06
CA THR A 174 3.58 32.59 0.36
C THR A 174 2.67 31.67 1.18
N VAL A 175 3.16 31.21 2.33
CA VAL A 175 2.42 30.39 3.29
C VAL A 175 2.04 31.24 4.50
N ALA A 176 0.76 31.24 4.86
CA ALA A 176 0.26 31.94 6.04
C ALA A 176 -0.62 31.03 6.89
N GLU A 177 -0.47 31.08 8.21
CA GLU A 177 -1.35 30.37 9.13
C GLU A 177 -2.72 31.07 9.18
N LYS A 178 -3.77 30.30 8.93
CA LYS A 178 -5.15 30.78 9.06
C LYS A 178 -5.56 30.64 10.53
N ARG A 179 -5.78 31.79 11.18
CA ARG A 179 -6.32 31.89 12.56
C ARG A 179 -7.82 31.68 12.59
#